data_8294ea214d4b9914d838a73a7e2a4c84
#
_entry.id   8294ea214d4b9914d838a73a7e2a4c84
#
_cell.length_a   1.000
_cell.length_b   1.000
_cell.length_c   1.000
_cell.angle_alpha   90.00
_cell.angle_beta   90.00
_cell.angle_gamma   90.00
#
_symmetry.space_group_name_H-M   'P 1'
#
loop_
_entity.id
_entity.type
_entity.pdbx_description
1 polymer ?
#
loop_
_entity_poly.entity_id
_entity_poly.type
_entity_poly.pdbx_seq_one_letter_code
_entity_poly.pdbx_strand_id
1 'polypeptide(L)'
;LQEIWNVLSLGGPTAIPLMIASIFSLAVIIEKTIFFAKNKQDNKNLIRKVEMMIDEGDTMSAYNQLKGKKGPNVKLLSTALSNLDEDSERIREALQVTGQNEIRKMEKHLTILDVIAMIAPLLGLLGTVLGIISSFNILGGAAGIGDPTQISAGIASALISTAIGLIIAIPTAIFYSYFSKIVDRRAHQLNQSIVEIMDVVDGNDRGEKYEENVKNIS
;
A
#
# COMPACT_ATOMS: atom_id res chain seq x y z
N LEU A 1 24.11 12.73 -16.15
CA LEU A 1 22.86 13.09 -16.84
C LEU A 1 22.93 12.80 -18.35
N GLN A 2 24.03 13.16 -19.05
CA GLN A 2 24.21 12.89 -20.50
C GLN A 2 24.23 11.39 -20.82
N GLU A 3 24.87 10.56 -20.01
CA GLU A 3 24.88 9.11 -20.23
C GLU A 3 23.50 8.48 -20.07
N ILE A 4 22.71 8.93 -19.08
CA ILE A 4 21.34 8.47 -18.90
C ILE A 4 20.48 8.86 -20.12
N TRP A 5 20.65 10.06 -20.62
CA TRP A 5 19.97 10.55 -21.82
C TRP A 5 20.37 9.74 -23.08
N ASN A 6 21.64 9.39 -23.21
CA ASN A 6 22.12 8.53 -24.29
C ASN A 6 21.51 7.12 -24.23
N VAL A 7 21.46 6.49 -23.05
CA VAL A 7 20.84 5.18 -22.86
C VAL A 7 19.35 5.23 -23.15
N LEU A 8 18.67 6.29 -22.75
CA LEU A 8 17.24 6.51 -23.03
C LEU A 8 16.96 6.74 -24.52
N SER A 9 17.82 7.49 -25.22
CA SER A 9 17.70 7.70 -26.66
C SER A 9 17.96 6.41 -27.46
N LEU A 10 18.79 5.50 -26.92
CA LEU A 10 19.01 4.17 -27.47
C LEU A 10 17.84 3.20 -27.28
N GLY A 11 16.99 3.42 -26.27
CA GLY A 11 15.83 2.57 -25.95
C GLY A 11 14.60 2.78 -26.87
N GLY A 12 14.67 3.69 -27.84
CA GLY A 12 13.59 3.92 -28.79
C GLY A 12 12.31 4.53 -28.17
N PRO A 13 11.14 4.46 -28.88
CA PRO A 13 9.90 5.12 -28.46
C PRO A 13 9.36 4.64 -27.09
N THR A 14 9.67 3.41 -26.68
CA THR A 14 9.22 2.82 -25.42
C THR A 14 9.99 3.32 -24.20
N ALA A 15 11.13 3.99 -24.40
CA ALA A 15 11.94 4.56 -23.31
C ALA A 15 11.20 5.68 -22.58
N ILE A 16 10.36 6.48 -23.27
CA ILE A 16 9.62 7.58 -22.66
C ILE A 16 8.60 7.08 -21.61
N PRO A 17 7.66 6.17 -21.94
CA PRO A 17 6.74 5.63 -20.95
C PRO A 17 7.46 4.86 -19.82
N LEU A 18 8.56 4.20 -20.10
CA LEU A 18 9.38 3.52 -19.07
C LEU A 18 10.02 4.52 -18.10
N MET A 19 10.51 5.66 -18.59
CA MET A 19 11.04 6.72 -17.75
C MET A 19 9.95 7.31 -16.83
N ILE A 20 8.76 7.58 -17.36
CA ILE A 20 7.63 8.06 -16.57
C ILE A 20 7.28 7.03 -15.49
N ALA A 21 7.16 5.76 -15.84
CA ALA A 21 6.91 4.67 -14.90
C ALA A 21 7.98 4.59 -13.78
N SER A 22 9.25 4.76 -14.12
CA SER A 22 10.36 4.78 -13.16
C SER A 22 10.23 5.90 -12.13
N ILE A 23 9.90 7.12 -12.59
CA ILE A 23 9.70 8.29 -11.70
C ILE A 23 8.53 8.03 -10.75
N PHE A 24 7.39 7.54 -11.25
CA PHE A 24 6.24 7.23 -10.41
C PHE A 24 6.53 6.11 -9.41
N SER A 25 7.22 5.05 -9.86
CA SER A 25 7.63 3.96 -8.97
C SER A 25 8.50 4.47 -7.83
N LEU A 26 9.53 5.25 -8.12
CA LEU A 26 10.43 5.80 -7.13
C LEU A 26 9.70 6.73 -6.14
N ALA A 27 8.81 7.59 -6.65
CA ALA A 27 8.02 8.51 -5.83
C ALA A 27 7.15 7.74 -4.82
N VAL A 28 6.45 6.69 -5.27
CA VAL A 28 5.59 5.86 -4.40
C VAL A 28 6.44 5.06 -3.40
N ILE A 29 7.58 4.52 -3.81
CA ILE A 29 8.49 3.79 -2.90
C ILE A 29 8.96 4.72 -1.76
N ILE A 30 9.37 5.94 -2.09
CA ILE A 30 9.79 6.94 -1.08
C ILE A 30 8.62 7.31 -0.17
N GLU A 31 7.46 7.61 -0.74
CA GLU A 31 6.24 7.92 0.02
C GLU A 31 5.91 6.80 1.02
N LYS A 32 5.87 5.55 0.57
CA LYS A 32 5.54 4.40 1.42
C LYS A 32 6.59 4.11 2.47
N THR A 33 7.85 4.26 2.13
CA THR A 33 8.93 4.11 3.10
C THR A 33 8.78 5.12 4.25
N ILE A 34 8.53 6.39 3.92
CA ILE A 34 8.31 7.45 4.93
C ILE A 34 7.03 7.19 5.73
N PHE A 35 5.94 6.80 5.05
CA PHE A 35 4.66 6.53 5.68
C PHE A 35 4.78 5.40 6.73
N PHE A 36 5.38 4.27 6.37
CA PHE A 36 5.53 3.14 7.28
C PHE A 36 6.58 3.37 8.36
N ALA A 37 7.64 4.16 8.08
CA ALA A 37 8.63 4.54 9.08
C ALA A 37 8.03 5.46 10.17
N LYS A 38 7.18 6.42 9.79
CA LYS A 38 6.50 7.33 10.74
C LYS A 38 5.39 6.62 11.55
N ASN A 39 4.71 5.65 10.95
CA ASN A 39 3.61 4.94 11.60
C ASN A 39 4.05 3.63 12.29
N LYS A 40 5.27 3.57 12.80
CA LYS A 40 5.87 2.39 13.41
C LYS A 40 5.34 2.07 14.83
N GLN A 41 4.56 2.97 15.43
CA GLN A 41 4.02 2.81 16.79
C GLN A 41 2.77 1.93 16.80
N ASP A 42 3.00 0.64 16.94
CA ASP A 42 1.98 -0.31 17.40
C ASP A 42 2.01 -0.33 18.93
N ASN A 43 1.18 0.51 19.55
CA ASN A 43 1.10 0.63 21.01
C ASN A 43 0.12 -0.42 21.56
N LYS A 44 0.49 -1.70 21.57
CA LYS A 44 -0.28 -2.74 22.28
C LYS A 44 -0.52 -2.38 23.76
N ASN A 45 0.45 -1.73 24.39
CA ASN A 45 0.31 -1.23 25.76
C ASN A 45 -0.75 -0.11 25.88
N LEU A 46 -1.01 0.63 24.82
CA LEU A 46 -2.04 1.66 24.82
C LEU A 46 -3.45 1.04 24.75
N ILE A 47 -3.63 0.02 23.91
CA ILE A 47 -4.90 -0.69 23.79
C ILE A 47 -5.28 -1.24 25.16
N ARG A 48 -4.40 -2.06 25.76
CA ARG A 48 -4.64 -2.66 27.09
C ARG A 48 -4.93 -1.64 28.20
N LYS A 49 -4.24 -0.48 28.18
CA LYS A 49 -4.51 0.57 29.18
C LYS A 49 -5.88 1.22 29.01
N VAL A 50 -6.27 1.47 27.76
CA VAL A 50 -7.58 2.07 27.46
C VAL A 50 -8.69 1.07 27.73
N GLU A 51 -8.50 -0.21 27.42
CA GLU A 51 -9.43 -1.30 27.73
C GLU A 51 -9.69 -1.38 29.25
N MET A 52 -8.65 -1.39 30.08
CA MET A 52 -8.81 -1.38 31.53
C MET A 52 -9.60 -0.16 32.03
N MET A 53 -9.37 1.04 31.44
CA MET A 53 -10.12 2.25 31.82
C MET A 53 -11.58 2.20 31.39
N ILE A 54 -11.88 1.56 30.26
CA ILE A 54 -13.27 1.32 29.81
C ILE A 54 -13.95 0.35 30.75
N ASP A 55 -13.30 -0.71 31.15
CA ASP A 55 -13.79 -1.73 32.08
C ASP A 55 -14.07 -1.15 33.49
N GLU A 56 -13.26 -0.17 33.92
CA GLU A 56 -13.43 0.58 35.17
C GLU A 56 -14.48 1.71 35.06
N GLY A 57 -15.08 1.94 33.88
CA GLY A 57 -16.05 3.02 33.65
C GLY A 57 -15.42 4.42 33.53
N ASP A 58 -14.09 4.56 33.56
CA ASP A 58 -13.40 5.86 33.47
C ASP A 58 -13.13 6.26 32.01
N THR A 59 -14.22 6.56 31.31
CA THR A 59 -14.18 6.97 29.88
C THR A 59 -13.44 8.26 29.65
N MET A 60 -13.42 9.18 30.64
CA MET A 60 -12.71 10.46 30.53
C MET A 60 -11.20 10.28 30.56
N SER A 61 -10.68 9.43 31.42
CA SER A 61 -9.24 9.09 31.46
C SER A 61 -8.82 8.31 30.21
N ALA A 62 -9.67 7.41 29.71
CA ALA A 62 -9.47 6.71 28.44
C ALA A 62 -9.33 7.69 27.27
N TYR A 63 -10.23 8.65 27.16
CA TYR A 63 -10.16 9.71 26.14
C TYR A 63 -8.88 10.55 26.25
N ASN A 64 -8.52 10.98 27.47
CA ASN A 64 -7.30 11.76 27.72
C ASN A 64 -6.03 10.98 27.34
N GLN A 65 -6.01 9.66 27.51
CA GLN A 65 -4.89 8.81 27.07
C GLN A 65 -4.71 8.77 25.55
N LEU A 66 -5.77 8.98 24.78
CA LEU A 66 -5.71 9.01 23.32
C LEU A 66 -5.36 10.39 22.77
N LYS A 67 -5.56 11.44 23.57
CA LYS A 67 -5.37 12.83 23.14
C LYS A 67 -3.93 13.08 22.67
N GLY A 68 -3.79 13.59 21.44
CA GLY A 68 -2.49 13.89 20.82
C GLY A 68 -1.76 12.70 20.23
N LYS A 69 -2.23 11.48 20.44
CA LYS A 69 -1.66 10.28 19.81
C LYS A 69 -2.26 10.07 18.42
N LYS A 70 -1.50 9.41 17.55
CA LYS A 70 -1.89 9.12 16.16
C LYS A 70 -1.60 7.66 15.84
N GLY A 71 -2.47 7.06 15.05
CA GLY A 71 -2.29 5.70 14.57
C GLY A 71 -3.62 4.98 14.38
N PRO A 72 -3.62 3.85 13.67
CA PRO A 72 -4.84 3.11 13.39
C PRO A 72 -5.56 2.65 14.67
N ASN A 73 -4.83 2.10 15.64
CA ASN A 73 -5.39 1.64 16.92
C ASN A 73 -5.97 2.79 17.76
N VAL A 74 -5.35 3.98 17.73
CA VAL A 74 -5.89 5.18 18.40
C VAL A 74 -7.25 5.55 17.82
N LYS A 75 -7.42 5.42 16.49
CA LYS A 75 -8.70 5.70 15.85
C LYS A 75 -9.76 4.66 16.19
N LEU A 76 -9.40 3.37 16.24
CA LEU A 76 -10.34 2.33 16.68
C LEU A 76 -10.82 2.61 18.10
N LEU A 77 -9.91 2.85 19.04
CA LEU A 77 -10.25 3.17 20.43
C LEU A 77 -11.08 4.45 20.54
N SER A 78 -10.75 5.51 19.77
CA SER A 78 -11.55 6.73 19.74
C SER A 78 -12.95 6.48 19.19
N THR A 79 -13.09 5.61 18.18
CA THR A 79 -14.39 5.23 17.62
C THR A 79 -15.21 4.42 18.65
N ALA A 80 -14.60 3.47 19.36
CA ALA A 80 -15.24 2.74 20.43
C ALA A 80 -15.75 3.69 21.51
N LEU A 81 -14.88 4.54 22.07
CA LEU A 81 -15.23 5.51 23.11
C LEU A 81 -16.34 6.49 22.69
N SER A 82 -16.40 6.87 21.43
CA SER A 82 -17.41 7.80 20.92
C SER A 82 -18.78 7.17 20.69
N ASN A 83 -18.86 5.85 20.74
CA ASN A 83 -20.09 5.10 20.47
C ASN A 83 -20.45 4.15 21.63
N LEU A 84 -19.88 4.33 22.83
CA LEU A 84 -20.15 3.46 23.99
C LEU A 84 -21.63 3.46 24.42
N ASP A 85 -22.37 4.52 24.10
CA ASP A 85 -23.81 4.64 24.40
C ASP A 85 -24.72 3.93 23.38
N GLU A 86 -24.13 3.34 22.31
CA GLU A 86 -24.83 2.65 21.25
C GLU A 86 -24.85 1.14 21.50
N ASP A 87 -25.72 0.42 20.76
CA ASP A 87 -25.75 -1.03 20.80
C ASP A 87 -24.43 -1.66 20.36
N SER A 88 -24.05 -2.77 20.98
CA SER A 88 -22.82 -3.54 20.69
C SER A 88 -22.62 -3.80 19.18
N GLU A 89 -23.69 -4.10 18.44
CA GLU A 89 -23.63 -4.33 16.99
C GLU A 89 -23.26 -3.06 16.22
N ARG A 90 -23.78 -1.91 16.61
CA ARG A 90 -23.42 -0.60 16.03
C ARG A 90 -21.96 -0.22 16.30
N ILE A 91 -21.47 -0.49 17.50
CA ILE A 91 -20.07 -0.28 17.84
C ILE A 91 -19.19 -1.15 16.95
N ARG A 92 -19.56 -2.41 16.77
CA ARG A 92 -18.86 -3.36 15.89
C ARG A 92 -18.79 -2.87 14.45
N GLU A 93 -19.91 -2.43 13.89
CA GLU A 93 -19.96 -1.86 12.54
C GLU A 93 -19.06 -0.63 12.41
N ALA A 94 -19.13 0.31 13.37
CA ALA A 94 -18.32 1.52 13.37
C ALA A 94 -16.81 1.20 13.43
N LEU A 95 -16.41 0.22 14.23
CA LEU A 95 -15.04 -0.26 14.33
C LEU A 95 -14.57 -0.91 13.04
N GLN A 96 -15.39 -1.75 12.41
CA GLN A 96 -15.06 -2.39 11.13
C GLN A 96 -14.88 -1.35 10.02
N VAL A 97 -15.77 -0.37 9.91
CA VAL A 97 -15.66 0.73 8.93
C VAL A 97 -14.39 1.54 9.19
N THR A 98 -14.08 1.86 10.45
CA THR A 98 -12.87 2.59 10.82
C THR A 98 -11.61 1.79 10.47
N GLY A 99 -11.58 0.49 10.81
CA GLY A 99 -10.49 -0.41 10.48
C GLY A 99 -10.24 -0.51 8.98
N GLN A 100 -11.31 -0.72 8.19
CA GLN A 100 -11.21 -0.77 6.73
C GLN A 100 -10.70 0.55 6.14
N ASN A 101 -11.13 1.69 6.66
CA ASN A 101 -10.66 3.00 6.21
C ASN A 101 -9.15 3.18 6.50
N GLU A 102 -8.65 2.69 7.63
CA GLU A 102 -7.21 2.74 7.94
C GLU A 102 -6.42 1.78 7.04
N ILE A 103 -6.94 0.59 6.74
CA ILE A 103 -6.32 -0.34 5.77
C ILE A 103 -6.26 0.29 4.38
N ARG A 104 -7.35 0.87 3.87
CA ARG A 104 -7.38 1.57 2.58
C ARG A 104 -6.34 2.70 2.49
N LYS A 105 -6.08 3.42 3.58
CA LYS A 105 -5.02 4.44 3.62
C LYS A 105 -3.62 3.83 3.48
N MET A 106 -3.40 2.65 4.06
CA MET A 106 -2.13 1.93 3.91
C MET A 106 -1.94 1.38 2.50
N GLU A 107 -3.00 0.89 1.87
CA GLU A 107 -3.00 0.36 0.49
C GLU A 107 -2.91 1.46 -0.58
N LYS A 108 -3.32 2.68 -0.26
CA LYS A 108 -3.33 3.80 -1.20
C LYS A 108 -1.98 3.87 -1.95
N HIS A 109 -2.02 4.02 -3.26
CA HIS A 109 -0.88 4.07 -4.20
C HIS A 109 -0.07 2.76 -4.36
N LEU A 110 -0.28 1.69 -3.56
CA LEU A 110 0.40 0.41 -3.80
C LEU A 110 0.02 -0.21 -5.14
N THR A 111 -1.23 -0.02 -5.56
CA THR A 111 -1.70 -0.46 -6.89
C THR A 111 -0.87 0.13 -8.04
N ILE A 112 -0.31 1.34 -7.85
CA ILE A 112 0.56 1.95 -8.86
C ILE A 112 1.85 1.13 -9.01
N LEU A 113 2.46 0.70 -7.91
CA LEU A 113 3.65 -0.16 -7.95
C LEU A 113 3.34 -1.52 -8.60
N ASP A 114 2.20 -2.11 -8.28
CA ASP A 114 1.76 -3.37 -8.87
C ASP A 114 1.63 -3.26 -10.39
N VAL A 115 0.90 -2.25 -10.85
CA VAL A 115 0.71 -1.98 -12.28
C VAL A 115 2.04 -1.71 -12.99
N ILE A 116 2.95 -0.92 -12.40
CA ILE A 116 4.25 -0.63 -13.01
C ILE A 116 5.11 -1.90 -13.07
N ALA A 117 5.12 -2.71 -12.01
CA ALA A 117 5.88 -3.96 -11.98
C ALA A 117 5.45 -4.92 -13.08
N MET A 118 4.14 -4.95 -13.41
CA MET A 118 3.58 -5.78 -14.47
C MET A 118 3.79 -5.19 -15.86
N ILE A 119 3.58 -3.87 -16.04
CA ILE A 119 3.59 -3.24 -17.35
C ILE A 119 5.01 -2.91 -17.83
N ALA A 120 5.97 -2.60 -16.95
CA ALA A 120 7.31 -2.20 -17.36
C ALA A 120 8.04 -3.28 -18.19
N PRO A 121 8.00 -4.60 -17.86
CA PRO A 121 8.57 -5.63 -18.71
C PRO A 121 7.87 -5.74 -20.06
N LEU A 122 6.55 -5.56 -20.11
CA LEU A 122 5.76 -5.60 -21.35
C LEU A 122 6.10 -4.43 -22.27
N LEU A 123 6.32 -3.23 -21.71
CA LEU A 123 6.82 -2.09 -22.48
C LEU A 123 8.24 -2.33 -23.00
N GLY A 124 9.10 -2.97 -22.22
CA GLY A 124 10.42 -3.39 -22.66
C GLY A 124 10.34 -4.38 -23.83
N LEU A 125 9.46 -5.39 -23.73
CA LEU A 125 9.21 -6.37 -24.81
C LEU A 125 8.64 -5.69 -26.05
N LEU A 126 7.70 -4.75 -25.89
CA LEU A 126 7.19 -3.95 -27.00
C LEU A 126 8.33 -3.22 -27.72
N GLY A 127 9.29 -2.68 -26.97
CA GLY A 127 10.49 -2.06 -27.53
C GLY A 127 11.30 -2.99 -28.40
N THR A 128 11.45 -4.29 -28.01
CA THR A 128 12.14 -5.26 -28.87
C THR A 128 11.39 -5.53 -30.16
N VAL A 129 10.07 -5.68 -30.09
CA VAL A 129 9.24 -5.92 -31.29
C VAL A 129 9.38 -4.74 -32.26
N LEU A 130 9.25 -3.50 -31.78
CA LEU A 130 9.40 -2.30 -32.60
C LEU A 130 10.79 -2.14 -33.18
N GLY A 131 11.85 -2.41 -32.41
CA GLY A 131 13.23 -2.35 -32.85
C GLY A 131 13.56 -3.39 -33.93
N ILE A 132 13.03 -4.62 -33.79
CA ILE A 132 13.21 -5.67 -34.81
C ILE A 132 12.45 -5.30 -36.09
N ILE A 133 11.18 -4.82 -35.98
CA ILE A 133 10.42 -4.35 -37.15
C ILE A 133 11.17 -3.26 -37.89
N SER A 134 11.75 -2.28 -37.16
CA SER A 134 12.54 -1.22 -37.75
C SER A 134 13.77 -1.76 -38.50
N SER A 135 14.49 -2.73 -37.92
CA SER A 135 15.62 -3.37 -38.56
C SER A 135 15.28 -4.10 -39.85
N PHE A 136 14.12 -4.80 -39.88
CA PHE A 136 13.65 -5.46 -41.11
C PHE A 136 13.16 -4.49 -42.20
N ASN A 137 12.59 -3.35 -41.80
CA ASN A 137 12.22 -2.30 -42.76
C ASN A 137 13.43 -1.70 -43.49
N ILE A 138 14.61 -1.62 -42.82
CA ILE A 138 15.85 -1.19 -43.45
C ILE A 138 16.34 -2.20 -44.46
N LEU A 139 16.17 -3.52 -44.22
CA LEU A 139 16.52 -4.59 -45.16
C LEU A 139 15.63 -4.62 -46.40
N GLY A 140 14.31 -4.33 -46.26
CA GLY A 140 13.33 -4.34 -47.33
C GLY A 140 13.31 -3.09 -48.20
N GLY A 141 14.11 -2.05 -47.87
CA GLY A 141 14.20 -0.80 -48.64
C GLY A 141 14.79 -0.97 -50.04
N ALA A 142 14.49 -0.05 -50.93
CA ALA A 142 14.56 -0.12 -52.40
C ALA A 142 15.91 -0.50 -53.07
N ALA A 143 16.96 -0.81 -52.32
CA ALA A 143 18.27 -1.18 -52.91
C ALA A 143 18.79 -2.58 -52.57
N GLY A 144 18.07 -3.39 -51.75
CA GLY A 144 18.45 -4.75 -51.45
C GLY A 144 19.75 -4.95 -50.64
N ILE A 145 20.43 -3.90 -50.29
CA ILE A 145 21.69 -3.93 -49.54
C ILE A 145 21.46 -3.02 -48.29
N GLY A 146 20.75 -3.56 -47.31
CA GLY A 146 20.63 -2.87 -46.00
C GLY A 146 21.99 -2.71 -45.36
N ASP A 147 22.24 -1.55 -44.79
CA ASP A 147 23.47 -1.28 -44.04
C ASP A 147 23.51 -2.16 -42.77
N PRO A 148 24.43 -3.15 -42.68
CA PRO A 148 24.55 -4.03 -41.50
C PRO A 148 24.71 -3.28 -40.18
N THR A 149 25.29 -2.07 -40.22
CA THR A 149 25.48 -1.24 -39.03
C THR A 149 24.19 -0.70 -38.49
N GLN A 150 23.26 -0.28 -39.35
CA GLN A 150 21.94 0.21 -38.95
C GLN A 150 21.05 -0.94 -38.43
N ILE A 151 21.14 -2.12 -39.02
CA ILE A 151 20.42 -3.31 -38.57
C ILE A 151 20.89 -3.69 -37.16
N SER A 152 22.21 -3.74 -36.96
CA SER A 152 22.83 -4.04 -35.65
C SER A 152 22.44 -3.00 -34.60
N ALA A 153 22.37 -1.72 -34.94
CA ALA A 153 21.93 -0.66 -34.08
C ALA A 153 20.46 -0.81 -33.66
N GLY A 154 19.55 -1.19 -34.58
CA GLY A 154 18.16 -1.46 -34.28
C GLY A 154 17.95 -2.65 -33.32
N ILE A 155 18.70 -3.72 -33.51
CA ILE A 155 18.68 -4.89 -32.61
C ILE A 155 19.23 -4.51 -31.22
N ALA A 156 20.34 -3.75 -31.17
CA ALA A 156 20.91 -3.28 -29.91
C ALA A 156 19.91 -2.40 -29.13
N SER A 157 19.24 -1.47 -29.81
CA SER A 157 18.19 -0.62 -29.24
C SER A 157 17.02 -1.46 -28.68
N ALA A 158 16.62 -2.50 -29.42
CA ALA A 158 15.60 -3.43 -28.96
C ALA A 158 15.98 -4.11 -27.64
N LEU A 159 17.15 -4.68 -27.53
CA LEU A 159 17.63 -5.34 -26.32
C LEU A 159 17.78 -4.39 -25.13
N ILE A 160 18.22 -3.16 -25.37
CA ILE A 160 18.30 -2.10 -24.34
C ILE A 160 16.93 -1.77 -23.78
N SER A 161 15.90 -1.66 -24.62
CA SER A 161 14.51 -1.44 -24.16
C SER A 161 14.05 -2.49 -23.15
N THR A 162 14.29 -3.76 -23.45
CA THR A 162 13.92 -4.84 -22.51
C THR A 162 14.73 -4.79 -21.23
N ALA A 163 16.03 -4.51 -21.31
CA ALA A 163 16.87 -4.36 -20.13
C ALA A 163 16.38 -3.23 -19.23
N ILE A 164 16.01 -2.07 -19.78
CA ILE A 164 15.43 -0.93 -19.04
C ILE A 164 14.13 -1.34 -18.37
N GLY A 165 13.21 -2.00 -19.11
CA GLY A 165 11.94 -2.48 -18.56
C GLY A 165 12.13 -3.38 -17.34
N LEU A 166 13.08 -4.33 -17.40
CA LEU A 166 13.41 -5.23 -16.29
C LEU A 166 14.10 -4.52 -15.11
N ILE A 167 14.99 -3.58 -15.37
CA ILE A 167 15.66 -2.77 -14.33
C ILE A 167 14.64 -1.97 -13.52
N ILE A 168 13.56 -1.51 -14.14
CA ILE A 168 12.47 -0.80 -13.45
C ILE A 168 11.55 -1.78 -12.73
N ALA A 169 11.16 -2.86 -13.39
CA ALA A 169 10.17 -3.80 -12.89
C ALA A 169 10.64 -4.57 -11.65
N ILE A 170 11.88 -5.06 -11.65
CA ILE A 170 12.37 -5.92 -10.56
C ILE A 170 12.38 -5.21 -9.21
N PRO A 171 12.97 -4.01 -9.04
CA PRO A 171 12.90 -3.29 -7.77
C PRO A 171 11.47 -2.93 -7.39
N THR A 172 10.65 -2.49 -8.38
CA THR A 172 9.25 -2.12 -8.13
C THR A 172 8.45 -3.30 -7.57
N ALA A 173 8.59 -4.49 -8.14
CA ALA A 173 7.94 -5.72 -7.67
C ALA A 173 8.40 -6.11 -6.25
N ILE A 174 9.69 -5.98 -5.96
CA ILE A 174 10.25 -6.26 -4.63
C ILE A 174 9.63 -5.32 -3.59
N PHE A 175 9.61 -4.01 -3.85
CA PHE A 175 9.04 -3.03 -2.93
C PHE A 175 7.53 -3.17 -2.79
N TYR A 176 6.81 -3.44 -3.88
CA TYR A 176 5.39 -3.75 -3.83
C TYR A 176 5.10 -4.94 -2.89
N SER A 177 5.78 -6.07 -3.12
CA SER A 177 5.62 -7.25 -2.28
C SER A 177 5.98 -7.00 -0.82
N TYR A 178 7.01 -6.22 -0.56
CA TYR A 178 7.42 -5.85 0.80
C TYR A 178 6.35 -5.01 1.51
N PHE A 179 5.84 -3.96 0.86
CA PHE A 179 4.82 -3.09 1.45
C PHE A 179 3.47 -3.80 1.60
N SER A 180 3.06 -4.63 0.62
CA SER A 180 1.86 -5.44 0.71
C SER A 180 1.87 -6.33 1.95
N LYS A 181 2.97 -7.04 2.20
CA LYS A 181 3.13 -7.85 3.43
C LYS A 181 3.04 -7.03 4.72
N ILE A 182 3.51 -5.78 4.71
CA ILE A 182 3.35 -4.89 5.88
C ILE A 182 1.88 -4.54 6.08
N VAL A 183 1.17 -4.20 5.00
CA VAL A 183 -0.26 -3.88 5.05
C VAL A 183 -1.06 -5.07 5.56
N ASP A 184 -0.86 -6.26 5.00
CA ASP A 184 -1.54 -7.49 5.42
C ASP A 184 -1.35 -7.76 6.91
N ARG A 185 -0.10 -7.67 7.39
CA ARG A 185 0.20 -7.85 8.82
C ARG A 185 -0.53 -6.83 9.69
N ARG A 186 -0.56 -5.57 9.28
CA ARG A 186 -1.25 -4.51 10.02
C ARG A 186 -2.76 -4.65 9.96
N ALA A 187 -3.31 -5.12 8.84
CA ALA A 187 -4.73 -5.43 8.71
C ALA A 187 -5.15 -6.54 9.69
N HIS A 188 -4.36 -7.60 9.79
CA HIS A 188 -4.58 -8.65 10.79
C HIS A 188 -4.54 -8.11 12.23
N GLN A 189 -3.56 -7.26 12.55
CA GLN A 189 -3.45 -6.65 13.88
C GLN A 189 -4.67 -5.76 14.19
N LEU A 190 -5.14 -4.96 13.22
CA LEU A 190 -6.33 -4.13 13.41
C LEU A 190 -7.58 -4.97 13.64
N ASN A 191 -7.75 -6.06 12.89
CA ASN A 191 -8.88 -6.96 13.09
C ASN A 191 -8.83 -7.64 14.48
N GLN A 192 -7.64 -8.02 14.97
CA GLN A 192 -7.48 -8.51 16.33
C GLN A 192 -7.83 -7.44 17.37
N SER A 193 -7.39 -6.20 17.18
CA SER A 193 -7.72 -5.09 18.07
C SER A 193 -9.24 -4.81 18.11
N ILE A 194 -9.94 -4.96 16.98
CA ILE A 194 -11.41 -4.84 16.94
C ILE A 194 -12.07 -5.91 17.82
N VAL A 195 -11.59 -7.15 17.74
CA VAL A 195 -12.13 -8.25 18.57
C VAL A 195 -11.85 -7.97 20.05
N GLU A 196 -10.61 -7.61 20.42
CA GLU A 196 -10.23 -7.28 21.80
C GLU A 196 -11.10 -6.15 22.37
N ILE A 197 -11.29 -5.06 21.61
CA ILE A 197 -12.16 -3.93 22.01
C ILE A 197 -13.63 -4.40 22.19
N MET A 198 -14.13 -5.23 21.29
CA MET A 198 -15.52 -5.73 21.37
C MET A 198 -15.73 -6.65 22.55
N ASP A 199 -14.74 -7.48 22.92
CA ASP A 199 -14.84 -8.34 24.11
C ASP A 199 -15.02 -7.50 25.40
N VAL A 200 -14.36 -6.36 25.51
CA VAL A 200 -14.52 -5.42 26.64
C VAL A 200 -15.91 -4.76 26.61
N VAL A 201 -16.35 -4.27 25.45
CA VAL A 201 -17.67 -3.66 25.28
C VAL A 201 -18.79 -4.65 25.62
N ASP A 202 -18.73 -5.87 25.07
CA ASP A 202 -19.73 -6.92 25.31
C ASP A 202 -19.72 -7.41 26.78
N GLY A 203 -18.56 -7.36 27.44
CA GLY A 203 -18.39 -7.65 28.86
C GLY A 203 -19.11 -6.63 29.75
N ASN A 204 -18.95 -5.35 29.43
CA ASN A 204 -19.56 -4.24 30.16
C ASN A 204 -21.10 -4.22 29.98
N ASP A 205 -21.62 -4.43 28.77
CA ASP A 205 -23.06 -4.54 28.48
C ASP A 205 -23.73 -5.69 29.25
N ARG A 206 -23.04 -6.82 29.43
CA ARG A 206 -23.55 -7.93 30.28
C ARG A 206 -23.57 -7.57 31.77
N GLY A 207 -22.56 -6.86 32.26
CA GLY A 207 -22.48 -6.38 33.64
C GLY A 207 -23.63 -5.46 33.99
N GLU A 208 -23.91 -4.46 33.17
CA GLU A 208 -25.00 -3.50 33.36
C GLU A 208 -26.38 -4.17 33.33
N LYS A 209 -26.62 -5.10 32.39
CA LYS A 209 -27.88 -5.87 32.35
C LYS A 209 -28.08 -6.77 33.58
N TYR A 210 -27.04 -7.31 34.18
CA TYR A 210 -27.09 -8.05 35.41
C TYR A 210 -27.51 -7.16 36.61
N GLU A 211 -26.88 -5.98 36.72
CA GLU A 211 -27.22 -5.03 37.81
C GLU A 211 -28.62 -4.47 37.70
N GLU A 212 -29.09 -4.17 36.48
CA GLU A 212 -30.47 -3.71 36.23
C GLU A 212 -31.51 -4.79 36.60
N ASN A 213 -31.26 -6.03 36.22
CA ASN A 213 -32.13 -7.15 36.57
C ASN A 213 -32.19 -7.39 38.10
N VAL A 214 -31.06 -7.26 38.80
CA VAL A 214 -31.04 -7.41 40.27
C VAL A 214 -31.80 -6.28 40.96
N LYS A 215 -31.70 -5.02 40.47
CA LYS A 215 -32.48 -3.88 41.00
C LYS A 215 -33.96 -4.00 40.77
N ASN A 216 -34.41 -4.65 39.66
CA ASN A 216 -35.83 -4.83 39.34
C ASN A 216 -36.49 -6.02 40.11
N ILE A 217 -35.70 -6.85 40.78
CA ILE A 217 -36.18 -8.00 41.59
C ILE A 217 -36.20 -7.68 43.11
N SER A 218 -35.57 -6.57 43.53
CA SER A 218 -35.47 -6.05 44.90
C SER A 218 -36.60 -5.05 45.19
#